data_09835264a99a854272b3fb501b057420
#
_entry.id   09835264a99a854272b3fb501b057420
#
_cell.length_a   1.000
_cell.length_b   1.000
_cell.length_c   1.000
_cell.angle_alpha   90.00
_cell.angle_beta   90.00
_cell.angle_gamma   90.00
#
_symmetry.space_group_name_H-M   'P 1'
#
loop_
_entity.id
_entity.type
_entity.pdbx_description
1 polymer ?
#
loop_
_entity_poly.entity_id
_entity_poly.type
_entity_poly.pdbx_seq_one_letter_code
_entity_poly.pdbx_strand_id
1 'polypeptide(L)'
;RTALAFNDNGTKEIGQIATRLNLDLDYRFTATERLHAFMRPLDRNGNFSRCEFFGNDETGCDSVLNANIEAFFFEGDLGAIVSGINDNYVSWDLPFSIGLMPLLFQNGVWVEDAFTGLAFTIPAMNSKTLDITNVDITFFAGFDDVSTSGVVAVDGSSTEDDVNIYGVTAFVDAMQGYWEVGYGYTDGQDAFDDSDYHNFTFAFTKRYRNKISNSIRFISNVGQNLVGRSETADGYLLLIENSLITSKPSTFIP
;
A
#
# COMPACT_ATOMS: atom_id res chain seq x y z
N ARG A 1 4.12 21.95 -3.27
CA ARG A 1 5.42 21.76 -3.90
C ARG A 1 5.38 22.30 -5.31
N THR A 2 6.35 23.16 -5.69
CA THR A 2 6.47 23.73 -7.03
C THR A 2 7.83 23.31 -7.60
N ALA A 3 7.86 22.90 -8.85
CA ALA A 3 9.08 22.53 -9.57
C ALA A 3 9.19 23.34 -10.88
N LEU A 4 10.39 23.77 -11.19
CA LEU A 4 10.76 24.34 -12.47
C LEU A 4 11.55 23.28 -13.22
N ALA A 5 11.15 22.99 -14.45
CA ALA A 5 11.83 22.05 -15.33
C ALA A 5 12.09 22.69 -16.69
N PHE A 6 13.22 22.33 -17.29
CA PHE A 6 13.57 22.65 -18.65
C PHE A 6 14.05 21.38 -19.35
N ASN A 7 13.52 21.11 -20.52
CA ASN A 7 13.90 19.98 -21.33
C ASN A 7 14.15 20.44 -22.78
N ASP A 8 15.28 20.06 -23.32
CA ASP A 8 15.64 20.22 -24.72
C ASP A 8 16.00 18.84 -25.31
N ASN A 9 15.25 18.38 -26.27
CA ASN A 9 15.49 17.09 -26.95
C ASN A 9 16.15 17.25 -28.34
N GLY A 10 16.66 18.45 -28.63
CA GLY A 10 17.30 18.78 -29.91
C GLY A 10 16.32 19.17 -31.03
N THR A 11 15.02 18.97 -30.84
CA THR A 11 13.96 19.37 -31.78
C THR A 11 12.95 20.31 -31.14
N LYS A 12 12.72 20.17 -29.83
CA LYS A 12 11.78 20.99 -29.07
C LYS A 12 12.38 21.33 -27.71
N GLU A 13 12.32 22.61 -27.37
CA GLU A 13 12.63 23.11 -26.02
C GLU A 13 11.34 23.33 -25.27
N ILE A 14 11.24 22.82 -24.04
CA ILE A 14 10.08 22.99 -23.17
C ILE A 14 10.56 23.45 -21.80
N GLY A 15 10.12 24.65 -21.39
CA GLY A 15 10.24 25.12 -20.03
C GLY A 15 8.88 25.05 -19.35
N GLN A 16 8.81 24.52 -18.12
CA GLN A 16 7.57 24.42 -17.39
C GLN A 16 7.73 24.71 -15.91
N ILE A 17 6.69 25.29 -15.32
CA ILE A 17 6.48 25.37 -13.88
C ILE A 17 5.34 24.42 -13.54
N ALA A 18 5.61 23.40 -12.74
CA ALA A 18 4.64 22.42 -12.29
C ALA A 18 4.36 22.62 -10.79
N THR A 19 3.09 22.52 -10.40
CA THR A 19 2.67 22.67 -9.00
C THR A 19 1.85 21.47 -8.57
N ARG A 20 2.26 20.87 -7.46
CA ARG A 20 1.54 19.79 -6.77
C ARG A 20 1.20 20.24 -5.36
N LEU A 21 -0.03 20.03 -4.95
CA LEU A 21 -0.51 20.27 -3.59
C LEU A 21 -0.96 18.95 -2.97
N ASN A 22 -0.35 18.57 -1.86
CA ASN A 22 -0.79 17.48 -1.03
C ASN A 22 -1.43 18.08 0.22
N LEU A 23 -2.67 17.74 0.49
CA LEU A 23 -3.38 18.08 1.71
C LEU A 23 -3.50 16.80 2.54
N ASP A 24 -2.85 16.81 3.69
CA ASP A 24 -2.86 15.74 4.67
C ASP A 24 -3.47 16.32 5.95
N LEU A 25 -4.63 15.83 6.33
CA LEU A 25 -5.41 16.29 7.47
C LEU A 25 -5.49 15.15 8.49
N ASP A 26 -5.01 15.42 9.67
CA ASP A 26 -5.02 14.49 10.81
C ASP A 26 -5.78 15.17 11.96
N TYR A 27 -6.98 14.65 12.26
CA TYR A 27 -7.78 15.13 13.37
C TYR A 27 -7.81 14.11 14.49
N ARG A 28 -7.25 14.48 15.62
CA ARG A 28 -7.14 13.64 16.80
C ARG A 28 -8.29 13.89 17.78
N PHE A 29 -9.09 12.86 18.03
CA PHE A 29 -10.18 12.91 19.02
C PHE A 29 -9.67 12.67 20.42
N THR A 30 -8.80 11.67 20.58
CA THR A 30 -8.20 11.28 21.85
C THR A 30 -6.71 10.95 21.65
N ALA A 31 -6.10 10.22 22.55
CA ALA A 31 -4.71 9.78 22.42
C ALA A 31 -4.53 8.71 21.34
N THR A 32 -5.56 7.88 21.11
CA THR A 32 -5.52 6.73 20.20
C THR A 32 -6.44 6.86 18.99
N GLU A 33 -7.54 7.62 19.11
CA GLU A 33 -8.52 7.76 18.02
C GLU A 33 -8.22 8.97 17.15
N ARG A 34 -8.12 8.73 15.84
CA ARG A 34 -7.82 9.74 14.82
C ARG A 34 -8.65 9.55 13.57
N LEU A 35 -8.91 10.66 12.89
CA LEU A 35 -9.46 10.69 11.55
C LEU A 35 -8.41 11.26 10.61
N HIS A 36 -8.10 10.51 9.57
CA HIS A 36 -7.16 10.90 8.52
C HIS A 36 -7.90 11.24 7.24
N ALA A 37 -7.45 12.28 6.53
CA ALA A 37 -7.90 12.59 5.19
C ALA A 37 -6.72 13.06 4.35
N PHE A 38 -6.55 12.46 3.17
CA PHE A 38 -5.52 12.84 2.21
C PHE A 38 -6.11 13.09 0.83
N MET A 39 -5.71 14.20 0.21
CA MET A 39 -6.13 14.56 -1.14
C MET A 39 -5.01 15.29 -1.90
N ARG A 40 -5.05 15.20 -3.23
CA ARG A 40 -4.14 15.88 -4.15
C ARG A 40 -4.93 16.77 -5.14
N PRO A 41 -5.40 17.93 -4.73
CA PRO A 41 -6.35 18.72 -5.53
C PRO A 41 -5.78 19.31 -6.83
N LEU A 42 -4.46 19.33 -7.02
CA LEU A 42 -3.81 19.81 -8.24
C LEU A 42 -3.16 18.69 -9.07
N ASP A 43 -3.61 17.45 -8.87
CA ASP A 43 -3.08 16.25 -9.52
C ASP A 43 -4.25 15.32 -9.87
N ARG A 44 -4.28 14.78 -11.08
CA ARG A 44 -5.29 13.80 -11.51
C ARG A 44 -4.70 12.85 -12.55
N ASN A 45 -4.72 11.55 -12.25
CA ASN A 45 -4.26 10.49 -13.16
C ASN A 45 -2.86 10.74 -13.75
N GLY A 46 -1.92 11.19 -12.89
CA GLY A 46 -0.55 11.51 -13.32
C GLY A 46 -0.39 12.87 -14.01
N ASN A 47 -1.49 13.58 -14.30
CA ASN A 47 -1.44 14.96 -14.79
C ASN A 47 -1.52 15.92 -13.60
N PHE A 48 -0.70 16.96 -13.63
CA PHE A 48 -0.65 17.97 -12.58
C PHE A 48 -0.73 19.39 -13.17
N SER A 49 -1.15 20.35 -12.36
CA SER A 49 -1.24 21.74 -12.79
C SER A 49 0.14 22.27 -13.19
N ARG A 50 0.26 22.76 -14.41
CA ARG A 50 1.51 23.27 -14.98
C ARG A 50 1.29 24.47 -15.89
N CYS A 51 2.32 25.30 -16.02
CA CYS A 51 2.42 26.31 -17.06
C CYS A 51 3.66 26.02 -17.92
N GLU A 52 3.49 25.94 -19.22
CA GLU A 52 4.56 25.79 -20.20
C GLU A 52 4.87 27.13 -20.85
N PHE A 53 6.14 27.50 -20.97
CA PHE A 53 6.58 28.81 -21.41
C PHE A 53 7.73 28.80 -22.43
N PHE A 54 8.09 27.69 -22.99
CA PHE A 54 8.88 27.57 -24.20
C PHE A 54 8.34 26.37 -24.98
N GLY A 55 8.26 26.48 -26.28
CA GLY A 55 7.76 25.41 -27.13
C GLY A 55 7.03 25.98 -28.34
N ASN A 56 6.97 25.20 -29.41
CA ASN A 56 6.56 25.74 -30.72
C ASN A 56 5.05 25.97 -30.85
N ASP A 57 4.17 25.31 -30.10
CA ASP A 57 2.74 25.40 -30.40
C ASP A 57 1.81 25.40 -29.18
N GLU A 58 2.28 25.16 -27.97
CA GLU A 58 1.41 25.01 -26.80
C GLU A 58 1.98 25.71 -25.55
N THR A 59 2.30 26.99 -25.67
CA THR A 59 2.57 27.80 -24.49
C THR A 59 1.25 28.12 -23.79
N GLY A 60 1.10 27.67 -22.56
CA GLY A 60 -0.12 27.88 -21.80
C GLY A 60 -0.07 27.28 -20.40
N CYS A 61 -1.10 27.56 -19.63
CA CYS A 61 -1.29 26.93 -18.32
C CYS A 61 -2.42 25.90 -18.41
N ASP A 62 -2.10 24.70 -18.00
CA ASP A 62 -3.06 23.63 -17.78
C ASP A 62 -3.31 23.50 -16.28
N SER A 63 -4.53 23.76 -15.84
CA SER A 63 -4.92 23.71 -14.45
C SER A 63 -5.76 22.48 -14.20
N VAL A 64 -5.23 21.56 -13.43
CA VAL A 64 -5.94 20.38 -12.96
C VAL A 64 -6.59 20.69 -11.62
N LEU A 65 -7.88 20.43 -11.49
CA LEU A 65 -8.57 20.43 -10.21
C LEU A 65 -9.19 19.06 -9.97
N ASN A 66 -8.78 18.41 -8.90
CA ASN A 66 -9.27 17.11 -8.47
C ASN A 66 -9.74 17.21 -7.01
N ALA A 67 -11.00 16.89 -6.76
CA ALA A 67 -11.56 16.85 -5.42
C ALA A 67 -11.63 15.43 -4.84
N ASN A 68 -11.10 14.43 -5.56
CA ASN A 68 -11.11 13.06 -5.07
C ASN A 68 -10.24 12.92 -3.82
N ILE A 69 -10.77 12.22 -2.85
CA ILE A 69 -10.09 11.85 -1.63
C ILE A 69 -9.34 10.55 -1.90
N GLU A 70 -8.05 10.51 -1.63
CA GLU A 70 -7.20 9.33 -1.84
C GLU A 70 -7.04 8.47 -0.58
N ALA A 71 -7.31 9.06 0.59
CA ALA A 71 -7.45 8.34 1.84
C ALA A 71 -8.40 9.08 2.76
N PHE A 72 -9.32 8.35 3.38
CA PHE A 72 -10.23 8.86 4.40
C PHE A 72 -10.63 7.73 5.34
N PHE A 73 -9.96 7.66 6.48
CA PHE A 73 -10.18 6.56 7.41
C PHE A 73 -10.09 7.01 8.86
N PHE A 74 -10.77 6.27 9.70
CA PHE A 74 -10.67 6.37 11.15
C PHE A 74 -9.78 5.25 11.67
N GLU A 75 -8.85 5.59 12.56
CA GLU A 75 -8.05 4.62 13.30
C GLU A 75 -8.27 4.77 14.79
N GLY A 76 -8.08 3.68 15.52
CA GLY A 76 -8.18 3.66 16.97
C GLY A 76 -7.69 2.35 17.59
N ASP A 77 -7.80 2.28 18.91
CA ASP A 77 -7.54 1.05 19.67
C ASP A 77 -8.77 0.64 20.46
N LEU A 78 -9.31 -0.56 20.17
CA LEU A 78 -10.51 -1.05 20.85
C LEU A 78 -10.29 -1.29 22.34
N GLY A 79 -9.10 -1.71 22.78
CA GLY A 79 -8.78 -1.87 24.19
C GLY A 79 -8.81 -0.53 24.92
N ALA A 80 -8.24 0.52 24.32
CA ALA A 80 -8.29 1.87 24.88
C ALA A 80 -9.73 2.42 24.94
N ILE A 81 -10.52 2.23 23.87
CA ILE A 81 -11.93 2.64 23.82
C ILE A 81 -12.75 1.97 24.92
N VAL A 82 -12.63 0.63 25.06
CA VAL A 82 -13.34 -0.13 26.09
C VAL A 82 -12.90 0.27 27.49
N SER A 83 -11.60 0.53 27.68
CA SER A 83 -11.09 1.06 28.95
C SER A 83 -11.72 2.40 29.32
N GLY A 84 -11.82 3.32 28.34
CA GLY A 84 -12.41 4.65 28.56
C GLY A 84 -13.92 4.60 28.83
N ILE A 85 -14.66 3.73 28.12
CA ILE A 85 -16.11 3.59 28.33
C ILE A 85 -16.44 2.98 29.71
N ASN A 86 -15.65 1.99 30.13
CA ASN A 86 -15.93 1.25 31.38
C ASN A 86 -15.25 1.86 32.62
N ASP A 87 -14.46 2.91 32.46
CA ASP A 87 -13.60 3.52 33.48
C ASP A 87 -12.75 2.44 34.22
N ASN A 88 -12.28 1.46 33.44
CA ASN A 88 -11.50 0.33 33.96
C ASN A 88 -10.46 -0.10 32.93
N TYR A 89 -9.21 -0.30 33.38
CA TYR A 89 -8.10 -0.69 32.51
C TYR A 89 -8.32 -2.07 31.91
N VAL A 90 -8.16 -2.15 30.60
CA VAL A 90 -8.14 -3.38 29.80
C VAL A 90 -6.69 -3.65 29.38
N SER A 91 -6.22 -4.88 29.54
CA SER A 91 -4.82 -5.27 29.35
C SER A 91 -4.48 -5.74 27.93
N TRP A 92 -5.41 -5.69 27.00
CA TRP A 92 -5.19 -6.04 25.60
C TRP A 92 -5.34 -4.81 24.70
N ASP A 93 -4.55 -4.78 23.66
CA ASP A 93 -4.61 -3.80 22.60
C ASP A 93 -5.17 -4.45 21.34
N LEU A 94 -6.02 -3.75 20.61
CA LEU A 94 -6.50 -4.16 19.29
C LEU A 94 -6.64 -2.92 18.41
N PRO A 95 -5.50 -2.46 17.85
CA PRO A 95 -5.52 -1.39 16.86
C PRO A 95 -6.36 -1.78 15.66
N PHE A 96 -7.14 -0.83 15.16
CA PHE A 96 -7.96 -1.00 13.98
C PHE A 96 -8.03 0.25 13.14
N SER A 97 -8.38 0.09 11.86
CA SER A 97 -8.72 1.17 10.95
C SER A 97 -9.93 0.79 10.10
N ILE A 98 -10.73 1.79 9.72
CA ILE A 98 -11.92 1.63 8.90
C ILE A 98 -12.11 2.85 7.98
N GLY A 99 -12.44 2.61 6.71
CA GLY A 99 -12.64 3.61 5.68
C GLY A 99 -11.75 3.37 4.47
N LEU A 100 -11.54 4.42 3.65
CA LEU A 100 -10.59 4.39 2.53
C LEU A 100 -9.17 4.53 3.08
N MET A 101 -8.50 3.40 3.29
CA MET A 101 -7.21 3.33 3.99
C MET A 101 -6.11 2.75 3.11
N PRO A 102 -4.91 3.35 3.10
CA PRO A 102 -3.77 2.77 2.41
C PRO A 102 -3.21 1.58 3.20
N LEU A 103 -3.05 0.44 2.53
CA LEU A 103 -2.35 -0.71 3.07
C LEU A 103 -1.10 -1.03 2.25
N LEU A 104 -0.03 -1.34 2.95
CA LEU A 104 1.26 -1.67 2.37
C LEU A 104 1.82 -2.92 3.05
N PHE A 105 1.88 -4.04 2.31
CA PHE A 105 2.50 -5.27 2.81
C PHE A 105 3.67 -5.70 1.93
N GLN A 106 4.71 -6.23 2.56
CA GLN A 106 5.97 -6.67 1.93
C GLN A 106 6.62 -5.57 1.06
N ASN A 107 6.65 -4.33 1.55
CA ASN A 107 7.14 -3.15 0.85
C ASN A 107 6.42 -2.89 -0.50
N GLY A 108 5.14 -3.15 -0.58
CA GLY A 108 4.33 -2.95 -1.78
C GLY A 108 4.43 -4.05 -2.83
N VAL A 109 5.22 -5.10 -2.58
CA VAL A 109 5.35 -6.20 -3.56
C VAL A 109 4.11 -7.10 -3.54
N TRP A 110 3.46 -7.24 -2.39
CA TRP A 110 2.21 -7.98 -2.27
C TRP A 110 0.99 -7.07 -2.35
N VAL A 111 0.87 -6.11 -1.45
CA VAL A 111 -0.22 -5.13 -1.43
C VAL A 111 0.37 -3.73 -1.33
N GLU A 112 -0.01 -2.86 -2.25
CA GLU A 112 0.20 -1.42 -2.21
C GLU A 112 -1.03 -0.78 -2.82
N ASP A 113 -2.04 -0.54 -1.98
CA ASP A 113 -3.32 -0.01 -2.42
C ASP A 113 -4.00 0.79 -1.32
N ALA A 114 -4.95 1.64 -1.71
CA ALA A 114 -5.85 2.33 -0.81
C ALA A 114 -7.28 1.93 -1.15
N PHE A 115 -7.89 1.11 -0.33
CA PHE A 115 -9.24 0.62 -0.55
C PHE A 115 -10.16 0.91 0.64
N THR A 116 -11.44 0.97 0.35
CA THR A 116 -12.48 1.12 1.37
C THR A 116 -12.72 -0.21 2.06
N GLY A 117 -12.46 -0.26 3.37
CA GLY A 117 -12.54 -1.50 4.10
C GLY A 117 -12.26 -1.36 5.59
N LEU A 118 -11.77 -2.43 6.17
CA LEU A 118 -11.38 -2.48 7.58
C LEU A 118 -10.09 -3.30 7.75
N ALA A 119 -9.30 -2.95 8.75
CA ALA A 119 -8.17 -3.74 9.19
C ALA A 119 -8.07 -3.70 10.72
N PHE A 120 -7.56 -4.77 11.31
CA PHE A 120 -7.21 -4.81 12.73
C PHE A 120 -5.99 -5.70 12.95
N THR A 121 -5.24 -5.38 14.01
CA THR A 121 -4.00 -6.10 14.33
C THR A 121 -4.05 -6.66 15.75
N ILE A 122 -3.64 -7.90 15.91
CA ILE A 122 -3.31 -8.50 17.21
C ILE A 122 -1.81 -8.29 17.41
N PRO A 123 -1.41 -7.32 18.24
CA PRO A 123 0.00 -6.91 18.33
C PRO A 123 0.76 -7.67 19.42
N ALA A 124 2.08 -7.58 19.32
CA ALA A 124 3.06 -7.79 20.39
C ALA A 124 3.01 -9.15 21.09
N MET A 125 2.69 -10.22 20.36
CA MET A 125 2.84 -11.57 20.91
C MET A 125 4.32 -11.97 20.90
N ASN A 126 4.79 -12.64 21.94
CA ASN A 126 6.15 -13.12 22.03
C ASN A 126 6.25 -14.54 22.62
N SER A 127 7.35 -15.23 22.34
CA SER A 127 7.60 -16.56 22.91
C SER A 127 9.09 -16.77 23.11
N LYS A 128 9.52 -16.85 24.37
CA LYS A 128 10.92 -17.16 24.71
C LYS A 128 11.33 -18.57 24.29
N THR A 129 10.40 -19.52 24.31
CA THR A 129 10.68 -20.92 23.95
C THR A 129 10.99 -21.09 22.45
N LEU A 130 10.37 -20.26 21.61
CA LEU A 130 10.54 -20.29 20.15
C LEU A 130 11.52 -19.24 19.64
N ASP A 131 12.20 -18.51 20.53
CA ASP A 131 13.08 -17.37 20.17
C ASP A 131 12.35 -16.33 19.29
N ILE A 132 11.09 -16.07 19.63
CA ILE A 132 10.25 -15.08 18.96
C ILE A 132 10.19 -13.83 19.84
N THR A 133 10.69 -12.73 19.31
CA THR A 133 10.72 -11.44 20.01
C THR A 133 9.40 -10.69 19.86
N ASN A 134 8.81 -10.74 18.66
CA ASN A 134 7.53 -10.14 18.36
C ASN A 134 6.76 -10.90 17.29
N VAL A 135 5.44 -10.95 17.41
CA VAL A 135 4.51 -11.35 16.34
C VAL A 135 3.35 -10.37 16.32
N ASP A 136 3.12 -9.76 15.17
CA ASP A 136 1.94 -8.97 14.89
C ASP A 136 1.13 -9.67 13.79
N ILE A 137 -0.16 -9.88 14.03
CA ILE A 137 -1.06 -10.50 13.03
C ILE A 137 -2.11 -9.48 12.64
N THR A 138 -2.12 -9.09 11.38
CA THR A 138 -3.08 -8.16 10.82
C THR A 138 -4.08 -8.88 9.94
N PHE A 139 -5.36 -8.63 10.17
CA PHE A 139 -6.48 -9.03 9.33
C PHE A 139 -7.00 -7.81 8.59
N PHE A 140 -7.35 -7.97 7.33
CA PHE A 140 -7.90 -6.89 6.53
C PHE A 140 -8.98 -7.39 5.56
N ALA A 141 -9.90 -6.50 5.22
CA ALA A 141 -10.91 -6.72 4.19
C ALA A 141 -11.16 -5.39 3.45
N GLY A 142 -11.15 -5.43 2.13
CA GLY A 142 -11.50 -4.34 1.24
C GLY A 142 -12.73 -4.71 0.43
N PHE A 143 -13.63 -3.75 0.24
CA PHE A 143 -14.95 -3.94 -0.39
C PHE A 143 -15.21 -2.98 -1.55
N ASP A 144 -14.35 -1.99 -1.73
CA ASP A 144 -14.48 -0.93 -2.73
C ASP A 144 -13.12 -0.28 -2.98
N ASP A 145 -12.89 0.26 -4.16
CA ASP A 145 -11.62 0.84 -4.61
C ASP A 145 -10.46 -0.18 -4.64
N VAL A 146 -10.72 -1.50 -4.81
CA VAL A 146 -9.68 -2.53 -4.78
C VAL A 146 -9.01 -2.67 -6.15
N SER A 147 -7.76 -2.21 -6.26
CA SER A 147 -6.98 -2.33 -7.50
C SER A 147 -6.23 -3.66 -7.56
N THR A 148 -6.50 -4.47 -8.57
CA THR A 148 -5.76 -5.70 -8.81
C THR A 148 -5.56 -5.97 -10.31
N SER A 149 -4.36 -6.40 -10.67
CA SER A 149 -4.07 -6.86 -12.04
C SER A 149 -4.60 -8.26 -12.34
N GLY A 150 -5.09 -8.97 -11.32
CA GLY A 150 -5.64 -10.32 -11.47
C GLY A 150 -7.09 -10.36 -11.98
N VAL A 151 -7.83 -9.25 -11.84
CA VAL A 151 -9.19 -9.10 -12.34
C VAL A 151 -9.19 -8.00 -13.39
N VAL A 152 -9.50 -8.34 -14.65
CA VAL A 152 -9.37 -7.43 -15.79
C VAL A 152 -10.63 -7.47 -16.63
N ALA A 153 -11.22 -6.30 -16.86
CA ALA A 153 -12.32 -6.15 -17.81
C ALA A 153 -11.83 -6.25 -19.26
N VAL A 154 -12.59 -6.94 -20.11
CA VAL A 154 -12.23 -7.17 -21.52
C VAL A 154 -12.16 -5.86 -22.31
N ASP A 155 -12.94 -4.88 -21.93
CA ASP A 155 -13.00 -3.56 -22.57
C ASP A 155 -12.01 -2.54 -21.98
N GLY A 156 -11.23 -2.95 -20.95
CA GLY A 156 -10.27 -2.10 -20.25
C GLY A 156 -10.89 -1.09 -19.28
N SER A 157 -12.17 -1.27 -18.92
CA SER A 157 -12.80 -0.48 -17.84
C SER A 157 -12.16 -0.79 -16.49
N SER A 158 -12.33 0.10 -15.51
CA SER A 158 -11.93 -0.16 -14.12
C SER A 158 -12.78 -1.29 -13.53
N THR A 159 -12.17 -2.11 -12.68
CA THR A 159 -12.81 -3.20 -11.95
C THR A 159 -12.72 -2.97 -10.43
N GLU A 160 -12.36 -1.75 -10.01
CA GLU A 160 -12.09 -1.44 -8.60
C GLU A 160 -13.31 -1.61 -7.71
N ASP A 161 -14.52 -1.33 -8.25
CA ASP A 161 -15.80 -1.43 -7.55
C ASP A 161 -16.37 -2.87 -7.55
N ASP A 162 -15.80 -3.77 -8.39
CA ASP A 162 -16.30 -5.14 -8.62
C ASP A 162 -15.42 -6.21 -7.97
N VAL A 163 -14.56 -5.82 -7.03
CA VAL A 163 -13.60 -6.73 -6.39
C VAL A 163 -13.58 -6.53 -4.88
N ASN A 164 -13.70 -7.64 -4.16
CA ASN A 164 -13.41 -7.67 -2.72
C ASN A 164 -12.07 -8.34 -2.48
N ILE A 165 -11.38 -7.93 -1.42
CA ILE A 165 -10.16 -8.58 -0.94
C ILE A 165 -10.27 -8.89 0.55
N TYR A 166 -9.84 -10.09 0.92
CA TYR A 166 -9.75 -10.53 2.31
C TYR A 166 -8.35 -11.07 2.56
N GLY A 167 -7.78 -10.72 3.69
CA GLY A 167 -6.44 -11.21 3.95
C GLY A 167 -6.03 -11.24 5.41
N VAL A 168 -4.98 -12.00 5.64
CA VAL A 168 -4.27 -12.05 6.91
C VAL A 168 -2.77 -12.04 6.64
N THR A 169 -2.04 -11.25 7.41
CA THR A 169 -0.59 -11.22 7.38
C THR A 169 -0.01 -11.31 8.79
N ALA A 170 1.08 -12.03 8.92
CA ALA A 170 1.85 -12.11 10.15
C ALA A 170 3.26 -11.55 9.91
N PHE A 171 3.63 -10.59 10.75
CA PHE A 171 5.01 -10.11 10.86
C PHE A 171 5.65 -10.73 12.10
N VAL A 172 6.78 -11.42 11.93
CA VAL A 172 7.44 -12.16 12.99
C VAL A 172 8.91 -11.74 13.08
N ASP A 173 9.32 -11.24 14.25
CA ASP A 173 10.71 -11.00 14.58
C ASP A 173 11.24 -12.21 15.36
N ALA A 174 12.02 -13.05 14.67
CA ALA A 174 12.56 -14.29 15.22
C ALA A 174 13.87 -14.68 14.56
N MET A 175 14.74 -15.39 15.28
CA MET A 175 15.99 -15.97 14.77
C MET A 175 16.92 -14.93 14.13
N GLN A 176 16.94 -13.71 14.68
CA GLN A 176 17.71 -12.56 14.18
C GLN A 176 17.34 -12.14 12.75
N GLY A 177 16.10 -12.30 12.36
CA GLY A 177 15.55 -11.91 11.08
C GLY A 177 14.08 -11.58 11.19
N TYR A 178 13.54 -11.00 10.13
CA TYR A 178 12.14 -10.60 9.99
C TYR A 178 11.48 -11.50 8.98
N TRP A 179 10.36 -12.10 9.39
CA TRP A 179 9.53 -12.97 8.57
C TRP A 179 8.20 -12.30 8.34
N GLU A 180 7.75 -12.31 7.11
CA GLU A 180 6.39 -11.90 6.76
C GLU A 180 5.71 -13.06 6.05
N VAL A 181 4.56 -13.46 6.52
CA VAL A 181 3.74 -14.53 5.93
C VAL A 181 2.34 -13.98 5.74
N GLY A 182 1.78 -14.17 4.57
CA GLY A 182 0.45 -13.68 4.28
C GLY A 182 -0.36 -14.65 3.43
N TYR A 183 -1.67 -14.53 3.59
CA TYR A 183 -2.67 -15.15 2.75
C TYR A 183 -3.71 -14.11 2.39
N GLY A 184 -4.08 -14.05 1.11
CA GLY A 184 -5.15 -13.23 0.59
C GLY A 184 -6.12 -14.06 -0.24
N TYR A 185 -7.36 -13.65 -0.27
CA TYR A 185 -8.39 -14.12 -1.18
C TYR A 185 -8.98 -12.91 -1.90
N THR A 186 -8.91 -12.93 -3.20
CA THR A 186 -9.53 -11.93 -4.07
C THR A 186 -10.80 -12.56 -4.62
N ASP A 187 -11.90 -11.85 -4.49
CA ASP A 187 -13.26 -12.27 -4.76
C ASP A 187 -13.85 -11.30 -5.80
N GLY A 188 -13.95 -11.75 -7.03
CA GLY A 188 -14.59 -11.00 -8.10
C GLY A 188 -16.09 -10.98 -7.89
N GLN A 189 -16.74 -9.87 -8.22
CA GLN A 189 -18.17 -9.70 -8.05
C GLN A 189 -18.86 -9.62 -9.40
N ASP A 190 -20.13 -9.98 -9.46
CA ASP A 190 -21.00 -9.82 -10.63
C ASP A 190 -20.42 -10.43 -11.93
N ALA A 191 -19.96 -9.58 -12.83
CA ALA A 191 -19.38 -10.01 -14.12
C ALA A 191 -18.02 -10.71 -13.98
N PHE A 192 -17.42 -10.69 -12.78
CA PHE A 192 -16.09 -11.22 -12.48
C PHE A 192 -16.09 -12.38 -11.49
N ASP A 193 -17.24 -13.00 -11.21
CA ASP A 193 -17.38 -14.17 -10.32
C ASP A 193 -16.42 -15.33 -10.65
N ASP A 194 -15.95 -15.45 -11.89
CA ASP A 194 -14.99 -16.46 -12.32
C ASP A 194 -13.53 -16.05 -12.11
N SER A 195 -13.30 -14.84 -11.61
CA SER A 195 -11.96 -14.23 -11.48
C SER A 195 -11.34 -14.41 -10.10
N ASP A 196 -11.97 -15.15 -9.22
CA ASP A 196 -11.48 -15.43 -7.86
C ASP A 196 -10.13 -16.10 -7.85
N TYR A 197 -9.28 -15.71 -6.90
CA TYR A 197 -8.01 -16.40 -6.71
C TYR A 197 -7.48 -16.27 -5.28
N HIS A 198 -6.58 -17.18 -4.94
CA HIS A 198 -5.86 -17.19 -3.67
C HIS A 198 -4.45 -16.66 -3.86
N ASN A 199 -3.98 -15.91 -2.89
CA ASN A 199 -2.65 -15.36 -2.86
C ASN A 199 -1.91 -15.84 -1.61
N PHE A 200 -0.73 -16.42 -1.78
CA PHE A 200 0.15 -16.86 -0.70
C PHE A 200 1.46 -16.10 -0.77
N THR A 201 1.88 -15.54 0.36
CA THR A 201 3.09 -14.75 0.40
C THR A 201 4.00 -15.16 1.55
N PHE A 202 5.30 -15.06 1.29
CA PHE A 202 6.33 -15.32 2.28
C PHE A 202 7.50 -14.38 2.01
N ALA A 203 8.01 -13.75 3.04
CA ALA A 203 9.25 -12.98 2.96
C ALA A 203 10.14 -13.24 4.18
N PHE A 204 11.43 -13.27 3.94
CA PHE A 204 12.44 -13.32 4.99
C PHE A 204 13.48 -12.25 4.73
N THR A 205 13.73 -11.40 5.72
CA THR A 205 14.74 -10.35 5.66
C THR A 205 15.71 -10.49 6.81
N LYS A 206 17.00 -10.53 6.49
CA LYS A 206 18.07 -10.60 7.51
C LYS A 206 19.19 -9.62 7.21
N ARG A 207 19.68 -8.99 8.27
CA ARG A 207 20.83 -8.10 8.21
C ARG A 207 22.08 -8.80 8.76
N TYR A 208 23.11 -8.89 7.93
CA TYR A 208 24.39 -9.53 8.27
C TYR A 208 25.41 -8.46 8.68
N ARG A 209 25.91 -8.57 9.90
CA ARG A 209 26.94 -7.68 10.48
C ARG A 209 26.64 -6.19 10.31
N ASN A 210 25.35 -5.81 10.24
CA ASN A 210 24.87 -4.45 9.98
C ASN A 210 25.39 -3.82 8.67
N LYS A 211 25.86 -4.61 7.71
CA LYS A 211 26.43 -4.14 6.44
C LYS A 211 25.65 -4.62 5.22
N ILE A 212 25.14 -5.82 5.26
CA ILE A 212 24.38 -6.39 4.14
C ILE A 212 22.98 -6.70 4.65
N SER A 213 21.98 -6.16 4.00
CA SER A 213 20.59 -6.57 4.17
C SER A 213 20.22 -7.46 2.99
N ASN A 214 19.79 -8.67 3.28
CA ASN A 214 19.27 -9.61 2.30
C ASN A 214 17.79 -9.81 2.55
N SER A 215 16.98 -9.78 1.48
CA SER A 215 15.56 -10.09 1.52
C SER A 215 15.23 -11.11 0.44
N ILE A 216 14.49 -12.13 0.80
CA ILE A 216 13.95 -13.14 -0.12
C ILE A 216 12.43 -13.08 0.04
N ARG A 217 11.71 -12.91 -1.09
CA ARG A 217 10.25 -12.90 -1.12
C ARG A 217 9.75 -13.92 -2.11
N PHE A 218 8.70 -14.59 -1.75
CA PHE A 218 7.96 -15.51 -2.60
C PHE A 218 6.49 -15.16 -2.54
N ILE A 219 5.87 -14.99 -3.70
CA ILE A 219 4.43 -14.75 -3.84
C ILE A 219 3.89 -15.72 -4.87
N SER A 220 2.74 -16.31 -4.60
CA SER A 220 2.07 -17.22 -5.53
C SER A 220 0.58 -16.92 -5.56
N ASN A 221 0.05 -16.75 -6.76
CA ASN A 221 -1.38 -16.68 -7.05
C ASN A 221 -1.83 -18.00 -7.63
N VAL A 222 -2.95 -18.54 -7.14
CA VAL A 222 -3.49 -19.83 -7.58
C VAL A 222 -5.01 -19.85 -7.48
N GLY A 223 -5.61 -20.71 -8.29
CA GLY A 223 -7.02 -21.06 -8.17
C GLY A 223 -7.97 -20.24 -9.03
N GLN A 224 -7.47 -19.29 -9.81
CA GLN A 224 -8.29 -18.60 -10.80
C GLN A 224 -8.76 -19.60 -11.89
N ASN A 225 -10.00 -19.47 -12.33
CA ASN A 225 -10.57 -20.35 -13.34
C ASN A 225 -11.50 -19.59 -14.28
N LEU A 226 -10.89 -18.80 -15.16
CA LEU A 226 -11.61 -17.94 -16.11
C LEU A 226 -12.28 -18.74 -17.22
N VAL A 227 -13.55 -18.54 -17.42
CA VAL A 227 -14.31 -19.22 -18.48
C VAL A 227 -14.04 -18.58 -19.84
N GLY A 228 -13.38 -19.35 -20.74
CA GLY A 228 -13.11 -18.93 -22.12
C GLY A 228 -12.03 -17.86 -22.28
N ARG A 229 -11.26 -17.59 -21.25
CA ARG A 229 -10.14 -16.62 -21.21
C ARG A 229 -8.91 -17.27 -20.60
N SER A 230 -7.73 -16.71 -20.85
CA SER A 230 -6.51 -17.11 -20.15
C SER A 230 -6.50 -16.53 -18.74
N GLU A 231 -6.03 -17.31 -17.79
CA GLU A 231 -5.84 -16.89 -16.40
C GLU A 231 -4.87 -15.71 -16.34
N THR A 232 -5.21 -14.71 -15.52
CA THR A 232 -4.45 -13.49 -15.29
C THR A 232 -3.78 -13.49 -13.92
N ALA A 233 -4.26 -14.34 -13.00
CA ALA A 233 -3.74 -14.50 -11.64
C ALA A 233 -3.39 -15.98 -11.35
N ASP A 234 -2.57 -16.59 -12.20
CA ASP A 234 -1.94 -17.89 -11.95
C ASP A 234 -0.43 -17.78 -12.17
N GLY A 235 0.35 -17.95 -11.12
CA GLY A 235 1.78 -17.83 -11.22
C GLY A 235 2.49 -17.58 -9.89
N TYR A 236 3.79 -17.37 -9.99
CA TYR A 236 4.62 -17.08 -8.82
C TYR A 236 5.70 -16.04 -9.12
N LEU A 237 6.11 -15.33 -8.08
CA LEU A 237 7.23 -14.40 -8.06
C LEU A 237 8.23 -14.84 -7.01
N LEU A 238 9.51 -14.96 -7.37
CA LEU A 238 10.62 -15.07 -6.44
C LEU A 238 11.51 -13.83 -6.61
N LEU A 239 11.61 -13.02 -5.56
CA LEU A 239 12.42 -11.82 -5.54
C LEU A 239 13.54 -11.97 -4.49
N ILE A 240 14.77 -11.73 -4.91
CA ILE A 240 15.95 -11.72 -4.03
C ILE A 240 16.60 -10.35 -4.10
N GLU A 241 16.61 -9.66 -2.98
CA GLU A 241 17.17 -8.31 -2.88
C GLU A 241 18.36 -8.30 -1.92
N ASN A 242 19.40 -7.58 -2.32
CA ASN A 242 20.58 -7.37 -1.50
C ASN A 242 20.91 -5.88 -1.46
N SER A 243 21.04 -5.33 -0.27
CA SER A 243 21.44 -3.94 -0.06
C SER A 243 22.72 -3.88 0.75
N LEU A 244 23.72 -3.15 0.26
CA LEU A 244 24.94 -2.87 0.99
C LEU A 244 24.77 -1.59 1.80
N ILE A 245 24.85 -1.72 3.12
CA ILE A 245 24.79 -0.59 4.06
C ILE A 245 26.23 -0.23 4.42
N THR A 246 26.68 0.94 3.94
CA THR A 246 28.04 1.40 4.22
C THR A 246 28.09 2.11 5.56
N SER A 247 29.22 1.97 6.27
CA SER A 247 29.46 2.72 7.52
C SER A 247 29.72 4.22 7.30
N LYS A 248 29.92 4.63 6.04
CA LYS A 248 30.15 6.00 5.61
C LYS A 248 29.35 6.26 4.33
N PRO A 249 28.03 6.49 4.41
CA PRO A 249 27.16 6.65 3.24
C PRO A 249 27.58 7.81 2.32
N SER A 250 28.24 8.83 2.85
CA SER A 250 28.74 9.97 2.08
C SER A 250 29.98 9.66 1.20
N THR A 251 30.55 8.44 1.28
CA THR A 251 31.71 8.04 0.48
C THR A 251 31.30 7.55 -0.93
N PHE A 252 30.03 7.28 -1.16
CA PHE A 252 29.47 6.84 -2.43
C PHE A 252 28.52 7.90 -3.02
N ILE A 253 29.01 9.14 -3.13
CA ILE A 253 28.35 10.15 -3.95
C ILE A 253 28.90 9.95 -5.37
N PRO A 254 28.04 9.62 -6.38
CA PRO A 254 28.47 9.52 -7.77
C PRO A 254 28.84 10.89 -8.32
#